data_1a1b2b0064744f71bbef5b14077a5918
#
_entry.id   1a1b2b0064744f71bbef5b14077a5918
#
_cell.length_a   1.000
_cell.length_b   1.000
_cell.length_c   1.000
_cell.angle_alpha   90.00
_cell.angle_beta   90.00
_cell.angle_gamma   90.00
#
_symmetry.space_group_name_H-M   'P 1'
#
loop_
_entity.id
_entity.type
_entity.pdbx_description
1 polymer ?
#
loop_
_entity_poly.entity_id
_entity_poly.type
_entity_poly.pdbx_seq_one_letter_code
_entity_poly.pdbx_strand_id
1 'polypeptide(L)'
;MINLIAKSLWNRKGTALLTLFSIAISVALLIGVEQIRKGVRTSFSSAVSGTDLIVGARGGSLQLLLYSVFRMGNAPNNLTWESYQDFKKHSRVRWTIPFSLGDSHHGYRVLGTNHDYFKRFRYGNRQRLKFSEGKPFSGVFDA
;
A
#
# COMPACT_ATOMS: atom_id res chain seq x y z
N MET A 1 54.26 -15.46 8.19
CA MET A 1 53.46 -14.31 8.64
C MET A 1 52.03 -14.71 9.00
N ILE A 2 51.32 -15.49 8.18
CA ILE A 2 49.92 -15.91 8.45
C ILE A 2 49.77 -16.68 9.78
N ASN A 3 50.69 -17.55 10.13
CA ASN A 3 50.70 -18.31 11.38
C ASN A 3 50.84 -17.44 12.64
N LEU A 4 51.53 -16.32 12.56
CA LEU A 4 51.68 -15.36 13.67
C LEU A 4 50.39 -14.59 13.88
N ILE A 5 49.72 -14.21 12.80
CA ILE A 5 48.43 -13.52 12.84
C ILE A 5 47.35 -14.46 13.41
N ALA A 6 47.30 -15.70 12.98
CA ALA A 6 46.38 -16.72 13.51
C ALA A 6 46.58 -16.98 15.01
N LYS A 7 47.82 -17.12 15.49
CA LYS A 7 48.12 -17.27 16.92
C LYS A 7 47.78 -16.05 17.74
N SER A 8 47.96 -14.84 17.19
CA SER A 8 47.58 -13.58 17.86
C SER A 8 46.05 -13.45 17.98
N LEU A 9 45.33 -13.83 16.93
CA LEU A 9 43.86 -13.89 16.95
C LEU A 9 43.34 -14.90 17.98
N TRP A 10 43.97 -16.05 18.06
CA TRP A 10 43.57 -17.09 19.03
C TRP A 10 43.75 -16.64 20.49
N ASN A 11 44.78 -15.86 20.76
CA ASN A 11 45.08 -15.34 22.10
C ASN A 11 44.11 -14.23 22.50
N ARG A 12 43.46 -13.54 21.51
CA ARG A 12 42.44 -12.48 21.71
C ARG A 12 41.04 -12.88 21.19
N LYS A 13 40.73 -14.17 21.26
CA LYS A 13 39.48 -14.74 20.75
C LYS A 13 38.20 -14.04 21.22
N GLY A 14 38.20 -13.56 22.47
CA GLY A 14 37.05 -12.80 23.01
C GLY A 14 36.83 -11.47 22.29
N THR A 15 37.87 -10.70 22.07
CA THR A 15 37.79 -9.40 21.36
C THR A 15 37.45 -9.61 19.87
N ALA A 16 38.04 -10.62 19.22
CA ALA A 16 37.78 -10.98 17.85
C ALA A 16 36.32 -11.44 17.65
N LEU A 17 35.79 -12.24 18.59
CA LEU A 17 34.37 -12.66 18.58
C LEU A 17 33.40 -11.49 18.76
N LEU A 18 33.72 -10.58 19.69
CA LEU A 18 32.86 -9.38 19.92
C LEU A 18 32.84 -8.47 18.68
N THR A 19 33.97 -8.24 18.03
CA THR A 19 34.00 -7.43 16.81
C THR A 19 33.26 -8.11 15.66
N LEU A 20 33.44 -9.42 15.49
CA LEU A 20 32.70 -10.20 14.48
C LEU A 20 31.20 -10.13 14.72
N PHE A 21 30.77 -10.29 15.97
CA PHE A 21 29.37 -10.24 16.35
C PHE A 21 28.75 -8.85 16.11
N SER A 22 29.49 -7.79 16.46
CA SER A 22 29.06 -6.41 16.20
C SER A 22 28.89 -6.13 14.71
N ILE A 23 29.84 -6.57 13.88
CA ILE A 23 29.73 -6.45 12.42
C ILE A 23 28.56 -7.25 11.89
N ALA A 24 28.39 -8.48 12.37
CA ALA A 24 27.28 -9.34 11.95
C ALA A 24 25.91 -8.73 12.25
N ILE A 25 25.72 -8.17 13.46
CA ILE A 25 24.51 -7.45 13.83
C ILE A 25 24.29 -6.24 12.93
N SER A 26 25.32 -5.43 12.70
CA SER A 26 25.21 -4.25 11.84
C SER A 26 24.78 -4.59 10.41
N VAL A 27 25.38 -5.61 9.84
CA VAL A 27 25.02 -6.12 8.51
C VAL A 27 23.60 -6.69 8.49
N ALA A 28 23.24 -7.48 9.50
CA ALA A 28 21.89 -8.02 9.62
C ALA A 28 20.81 -6.94 9.71
N LEU A 29 21.07 -5.88 10.50
CA LEU A 29 20.17 -4.72 10.60
C LEU A 29 20.06 -3.99 9.26
N LEU A 30 21.16 -3.76 8.57
CA LEU A 30 21.16 -3.11 7.26
C LEU A 30 20.32 -3.88 6.25
N ILE A 31 20.53 -5.19 6.17
CA ILE A 31 19.77 -6.07 5.26
C ILE A 31 18.29 -6.09 5.67
N GLY A 32 17.99 -6.17 6.97
CA GLY A 32 16.63 -6.17 7.49
C GLY A 32 15.86 -4.92 7.12
N VAL A 33 16.46 -3.75 7.32
CA VAL A 33 15.86 -2.45 6.95
C VAL A 33 15.61 -2.38 5.44
N GLU A 34 16.56 -2.82 4.62
CA GLU A 34 16.38 -2.83 3.16
C GLU A 34 15.29 -3.80 2.71
N GLN A 35 15.14 -4.94 3.34
CA GLN A 35 14.04 -5.89 3.07
C GLN A 35 12.68 -5.30 3.44
N ILE A 36 12.56 -4.67 4.59
CA ILE A 36 11.33 -3.98 5.01
C ILE A 36 11.00 -2.86 4.02
N ARG A 37 11.96 -2.03 3.66
CA ARG A 37 11.79 -0.95 2.68
C ARG A 37 11.28 -1.45 1.34
N LYS A 38 11.86 -2.52 0.81
CA LYS A 38 11.43 -3.16 -0.44
C LYS A 38 10.03 -3.74 -0.32
N GLY A 39 9.74 -4.44 0.78
CA GLY A 39 8.43 -5.01 1.07
C GLY A 39 7.33 -3.95 1.10
N VAL A 40 7.55 -2.86 1.84
CA VAL A 40 6.60 -1.74 1.91
C VAL A 40 6.38 -1.12 0.53
N ARG A 41 7.44 -0.85 -0.23
CA ARG A 41 7.33 -0.26 -1.57
C ARG A 41 6.57 -1.17 -2.54
N THR A 42 6.83 -2.47 -2.50
CA THR A 42 6.14 -3.44 -3.36
C THR A 42 4.68 -3.59 -2.97
N SER A 43 4.37 -3.69 -1.69
CA SER A 43 2.99 -3.78 -1.19
C SER A 43 2.19 -2.53 -1.54
N PHE A 44 2.81 -1.36 -1.41
CA PHE A 44 2.19 -0.09 -1.79
C PHE A 44 1.91 -0.01 -3.29
N SER A 45 2.90 -0.28 -4.12
CA SER A 45 2.75 -0.30 -5.58
C SER A 45 1.70 -1.33 -6.04
N SER A 46 1.58 -2.44 -5.33
CA SER A 46 0.59 -3.47 -5.60
C SER A 46 -0.83 -3.03 -5.23
N ALA A 47 -0.99 -2.31 -4.12
CA ALA A 47 -2.31 -1.84 -3.65
C ALA A 47 -2.94 -0.80 -4.59
N VAL A 48 -2.11 0.01 -5.26
CA VAL A 48 -2.54 1.08 -6.21
C VAL A 48 -2.35 0.66 -7.67
N SER A 49 -2.16 -0.63 -7.93
CA SER A 49 -1.84 -1.14 -9.27
C SER A 49 -2.91 -0.76 -10.30
N GLY A 50 -2.48 -0.07 -11.36
CA GLY A 50 -3.35 0.33 -12.48
C GLY A 50 -4.12 1.63 -12.27
N THR A 51 -3.84 2.39 -11.22
CA THR A 51 -4.39 3.73 -10.98
C THR A 51 -3.25 4.75 -11.05
N ASP A 52 -3.37 5.75 -11.92
CA ASP A 52 -2.32 6.75 -12.11
C ASP A 52 -2.40 7.88 -11.08
N LEU A 53 -3.61 8.22 -10.62
CA LEU A 53 -3.85 9.35 -9.73
C LEU A 53 -5.01 9.07 -8.78
N ILE A 54 -4.84 9.44 -7.54
CA ILE A 54 -5.90 9.46 -6.51
C ILE A 54 -6.18 10.93 -6.17
N VAL A 55 -7.42 11.34 -6.35
CA VAL A 55 -7.88 12.70 -6.05
C VAL A 55 -8.81 12.65 -4.86
N GLY A 56 -8.57 13.50 -3.88
CA GLY A 56 -9.42 13.65 -2.70
C GLY A 56 -9.59 15.11 -2.31
N ALA A 57 -10.47 15.38 -1.37
CA ALA A 57 -10.63 16.72 -0.80
C ALA A 57 -9.31 17.18 -0.14
N ARG A 58 -9.18 18.50 0.04
CA ARG A 58 -8.00 19.09 0.66
C ARG A 58 -7.78 18.51 2.05
N GLY A 59 -6.64 17.89 2.26
CA GLY A 59 -6.19 17.23 3.48
C GLY A 59 -4.74 16.79 3.35
N GLY A 60 -4.26 16.04 4.32
CA GLY A 60 -2.91 15.47 4.26
C GLY A 60 -2.80 14.34 3.22
N SER A 61 -1.72 14.31 2.45
CA SER A 61 -1.44 13.25 1.47
C SER A 61 -1.42 11.86 2.11
N LEU A 62 -0.87 11.75 3.32
CA LEU A 62 -0.88 10.50 4.08
C LEU A 62 -2.30 10.05 4.44
N GLN A 63 -3.16 10.99 4.83
CA GLN A 63 -4.54 10.69 5.20
C GLN A 63 -5.37 10.25 3.99
N LEU A 64 -5.19 10.92 2.84
CA LEU A 64 -5.80 10.51 1.59
C LEU A 64 -5.39 9.10 1.20
N LEU A 65 -4.13 8.77 1.38
CA LEU A 65 -3.58 7.47 1.09
C LEU A 65 -4.11 6.38 2.04
N LEU A 66 -4.14 6.63 3.34
CA LEU A 66 -4.68 5.70 4.33
C LEU A 66 -6.16 5.41 4.05
N TYR A 67 -6.93 6.43 3.69
CA TYR A 67 -8.34 6.31 3.40
C TYR A 67 -8.62 5.58 2.08
N SER A 68 -7.97 6.00 0.99
CA SER A 68 -8.26 5.48 -0.36
C SER A 68 -7.66 4.10 -0.64
N VAL A 69 -6.48 3.83 -0.13
CA VAL A 69 -5.74 2.58 -0.40
C VAL A 69 -5.96 1.56 0.70
N PHE A 70 -5.74 1.97 1.95
CA PHE A 70 -5.84 1.05 3.10
C PHE A 70 -7.23 0.99 3.69
N ARG A 71 -8.15 1.87 3.25
CA ARG A 71 -9.54 1.95 3.75
C ARG A 71 -9.62 2.15 5.26
N MET A 72 -8.63 2.83 5.83
CA MET A 72 -8.51 3.11 7.25
C MET A 72 -8.79 4.58 7.55
N GLY A 73 -9.39 4.83 8.72
CA GLY A 73 -9.74 6.18 9.17
C GLY A 73 -11.00 6.73 8.51
N ASN A 74 -11.27 8.00 8.76
CA ASN A 74 -12.39 8.75 8.20
C ASN A 74 -11.88 9.86 7.30
N ALA A 75 -12.59 10.16 6.23
CA ALA A 75 -12.28 11.31 5.40
C ALA A 75 -12.62 12.59 6.18
N PRO A 76 -11.69 13.51 6.39
CA PRO A 76 -11.97 14.78 7.07
C PRO A 76 -12.88 15.67 6.22
N ASN A 77 -12.79 15.57 4.92
CA ASN A 77 -13.56 16.29 3.93
C ASN A 77 -13.92 15.40 2.75
N ASN A 78 -15.04 15.66 2.11
CA ASN A 78 -15.49 14.95 0.92
C ASN A 78 -15.34 15.84 -0.34
N LEU A 79 -15.13 15.20 -1.48
CA LEU A 79 -15.27 15.86 -2.78
C LEU A 79 -16.76 16.08 -3.07
N THR A 80 -17.09 17.24 -3.64
CA THR A 80 -18.44 17.49 -4.12
C THR A 80 -18.70 16.69 -5.40
N TRP A 81 -19.97 16.37 -5.64
CA TRP A 81 -20.38 15.68 -6.87
C TRP A 81 -20.03 16.49 -8.14
N GLU A 82 -20.12 17.82 -8.05
CA GLU A 82 -19.75 18.74 -9.12
C GLU A 82 -18.27 18.60 -9.48
N SER A 83 -17.38 18.68 -8.48
CA SER A 83 -15.95 18.48 -8.69
C SER A 83 -15.62 17.11 -9.32
N TYR A 84 -16.32 16.05 -8.90
CA TYR A 84 -16.18 14.73 -9.53
C TYR A 84 -16.56 14.76 -11.01
N GLN A 85 -17.67 15.43 -11.37
CA GLN A 85 -18.11 15.56 -12.76
C GLN A 85 -17.11 16.35 -13.62
N ASP A 86 -16.49 17.37 -13.06
CA ASP A 86 -15.46 18.15 -13.75
C ASP A 86 -14.24 17.30 -14.06
N PHE A 87 -13.76 16.52 -13.10
CA PHE A 87 -12.69 15.56 -13.34
C PHE A 87 -13.08 14.53 -14.41
N LYS A 88 -14.27 13.99 -14.35
CA LYS A 88 -14.77 12.99 -15.30
C LYS A 88 -14.83 13.51 -16.73
N LYS A 89 -15.19 14.79 -16.92
CA LYS A 89 -15.30 15.44 -18.25
C LYS A 89 -13.97 15.93 -18.79
N HIS A 90 -12.91 15.93 -17.98
CA HIS A 90 -11.63 16.48 -18.41
C HIS A 90 -10.99 15.65 -19.53
N SER A 91 -10.55 16.29 -20.59
CA SER A 91 -10.05 15.64 -21.82
C SER A 91 -8.86 14.68 -21.64
N ARG A 92 -8.06 14.90 -20.58
CA ARG A 92 -6.91 14.04 -20.24
C ARG A 92 -7.26 12.88 -19.32
N VAL A 93 -8.50 12.80 -18.85
CA VAL A 93 -8.95 11.74 -17.95
C VAL A 93 -9.67 10.66 -18.75
N ARG A 94 -9.10 9.49 -18.76
CA ARG A 94 -9.63 8.33 -19.50
C ARG A 94 -10.78 7.66 -18.78
N TRP A 95 -10.71 7.55 -17.47
CA TRP A 95 -11.74 6.99 -16.61
C TRP A 95 -11.57 7.45 -15.16
N THR A 96 -12.65 7.42 -14.42
CA THR A 96 -12.69 7.76 -13.00
C THR A 96 -13.53 6.74 -12.26
N ILE A 97 -13.11 6.39 -11.05
CA ILE A 97 -13.87 5.54 -10.14
C ILE A 97 -14.11 6.35 -8.86
N PRO A 98 -15.37 6.71 -8.56
CA PRO A 98 -15.68 7.37 -7.30
C PRO A 98 -15.59 6.37 -6.16
N PHE A 99 -15.05 6.81 -5.00
CA PHE A 99 -15.03 6.08 -3.76
C PHE A 99 -15.69 6.87 -2.66
N SER A 100 -16.69 6.26 -2.01
CA SER A 100 -17.29 6.75 -0.79
C SER A 100 -17.29 5.62 0.23
N LEU A 101 -16.61 5.80 1.34
CA LEU A 101 -16.62 4.83 2.43
C LEU A 101 -17.72 5.24 3.42
N GLY A 102 -18.72 4.39 3.55
CA GLY A 102 -19.80 4.53 4.53
C GLY A 102 -19.47 3.83 5.86
N ASP A 103 -20.50 3.68 6.66
CA ASP A 103 -20.46 2.92 7.91
C ASP A 103 -20.20 1.44 7.65
N SER A 104 -19.98 0.69 8.74
CA SER A 104 -19.79 -0.75 8.66
C SER A 104 -21.15 -1.48 8.70
N HIS A 105 -21.29 -2.50 7.85
CA HIS A 105 -22.37 -3.46 7.89
C HIS A 105 -21.81 -4.85 8.20
N HIS A 106 -22.29 -5.50 9.24
CA HIS A 106 -21.76 -6.79 9.73
C HIS A 106 -20.24 -6.83 9.93
N GLY A 107 -19.64 -5.71 10.37
CA GLY A 107 -18.17 -5.60 10.58
C GLY A 107 -17.36 -5.29 9.31
N TYR A 108 -17.98 -5.20 8.16
CA TYR A 108 -17.33 -4.83 6.89
C TYR A 108 -17.68 -3.38 6.53
N ARG A 109 -16.69 -2.64 6.06
CA ARG A 109 -16.92 -1.28 5.56
C ARG A 109 -17.70 -1.29 4.24
N VAL A 110 -18.75 -0.50 4.19
CA VAL A 110 -19.51 -0.31 2.96
C VAL A 110 -18.77 0.65 2.03
N LEU A 111 -18.58 0.24 0.79
CA LEU A 111 -17.94 1.02 -0.25
C LEU A 111 -18.96 1.42 -1.32
N GLY A 112 -19.31 2.71 -1.35
CA GLY A 112 -20.07 3.29 -2.46
C GLY A 112 -19.15 3.53 -3.67
N THR A 113 -19.50 2.97 -4.81
CA THR A 113 -18.72 3.09 -6.05
C THR A 113 -19.61 2.87 -7.28
N ASN A 114 -19.03 2.84 -8.47
CA ASN A 114 -19.73 2.56 -9.72
C ASN A 114 -19.29 1.22 -10.34
N HIS A 115 -19.95 0.77 -11.42
CA HIS A 115 -19.61 -0.46 -12.13
C HIS A 115 -18.20 -0.50 -12.70
N ASP A 116 -17.60 0.66 -12.97
CA ASP A 116 -16.22 0.75 -13.46
C ASP A 116 -15.21 0.23 -12.43
N TYR A 117 -15.56 0.22 -11.15
CA TYR A 117 -14.77 -0.39 -10.12
C TYR A 117 -14.49 -1.86 -10.41
N PHE A 118 -15.49 -2.66 -10.72
CA PHE A 118 -15.33 -4.08 -11.01
C PHE A 118 -14.63 -4.35 -12.34
N LYS A 119 -14.81 -3.47 -13.30
CA LYS A 119 -14.22 -3.62 -14.64
C LYS A 119 -12.76 -3.16 -14.70
N ARG A 120 -12.44 -2.03 -14.05
CA ARG A 120 -11.17 -1.31 -14.24
C ARG A 120 -10.23 -1.42 -13.07
N PHE A 121 -10.72 -1.50 -11.83
CA PHE A 121 -9.87 -1.62 -10.66
C PHE A 121 -9.04 -2.90 -10.73
N ARG A 122 -7.77 -2.77 -10.35
CA ARG A 122 -6.82 -3.87 -10.30
C ARG A 122 -6.09 -3.85 -8.97
N TYR A 123 -5.76 -5.00 -8.45
CA TYR A 123 -4.96 -5.15 -7.23
C TYR A 123 -3.78 -6.09 -7.47
N GLY A 124 -2.80 -6.04 -6.60
CA GLY A 124 -1.60 -6.86 -6.72
C GLY A 124 -0.91 -6.66 -8.08
N ASN A 125 -0.54 -7.72 -8.73
CA ASN A 125 0.06 -7.70 -10.07
C ASN A 125 -0.99 -7.48 -11.18
N ARG A 126 -1.76 -6.39 -11.11
CA ARG A 126 -2.84 -6.03 -12.04
C ARG A 126 -3.93 -7.10 -12.17
N GLN A 127 -4.19 -7.82 -11.10
CA GLN A 127 -5.25 -8.83 -11.07
C GLN A 127 -6.64 -8.16 -11.02
N ARG A 128 -7.61 -8.79 -11.67
CA ARG A 128 -9.01 -8.37 -11.61
C ARG A 128 -9.62 -8.80 -10.28
N LEU A 129 -10.59 -8.03 -9.79
CA LEU A 129 -11.40 -8.44 -8.64
C LEU A 129 -12.07 -9.78 -8.95
N LYS A 130 -12.00 -10.70 -7.99
CA LYS A 130 -12.70 -11.97 -8.01
C LYS A 130 -13.63 -12.02 -6.80
N PHE A 131 -14.86 -12.43 -7.02
CA PHE A 131 -15.81 -12.67 -5.94
C PHE A 131 -15.58 -14.10 -5.44
N SER A 132 -15.47 -14.28 -4.13
CA SER A 132 -15.54 -15.61 -3.51
C SER A 132 -16.99 -16.07 -3.43
N GLU A 133 -17.89 -15.15 -3.17
CA GLU A 133 -19.34 -15.32 -3.11
C GLU A 133 -20.02 -14.07 -3.65
N GLY A 134 -21.24 -14.22 -4.17
CA GLY A 134 -22.02 -13.12 -4.71
C GLY A 134 -21.62 -12.68 -6.11
N LYS A 135 -22.13 -11.54 -6.53
CA LYS A 135 -21.93 -10.92 -7.86
C LYS A 135 -21.88 -9.39 -7.71
N PRO A 136 -21.33 -8.68 -8.71
CA PRO A 136 -21.41 -7.22 -8.72
C PRO A 136 -22.86 -6.75 -8.68
N PHE A 137 -23.13 -5.65 -8.00
CA PHE A 137 -24.44 -5.01 -8.01
C PHE A 137 -24.85 -4.66 -9.46
N SER A 138 -26.12 -4.79 -9.77
CA SER A 138 -26.72 -4.48 -11.08
C SER A 138 -27.60 -3.23 -11.05
N GLY A 139 -28.17 -2.92 -9.90
CA GLY A 139 -29.07 -1.79 -9.68
C GLY A 139 -28.56 -0.82 -8.63
N VAL A 140 -29.25 0.31 -8.49
CA VAL A 140 -28.90 1.37 -7.54
C VAL A 140 -29.18 0.96 -6.08
N PHE A 141 -30.05 0.00 -5.87
CA PHE A 141 -30.47 -0.50 -4.56
C PHE A 141 -29.95 -1.90 -4.24
N ASP A 142 -29.05 -2.44 -5.08
CA ASP A 142 -28.40 -3.71 -4.79
C ASP A 142 -27.21 -3.46 -3.86
N ALA A 143 -27.14 -4.15 -2.73
CA ALA A 143 -26.03 -4.13 -1.78
C ALA A 143 -25.50 -5.54 -1.53
#